data_6b8d7b8768c72f803519ccb8a7ac46bd
#
_entry.id   6b8d7b8768c72f803519ccb8a7ac46bd
#
_cell.length_a   1.000
_cell.length_b   1.000
_cell.length_c   1.000
_cell.angle_alpha   90.00
_cell.angle_beta   90.00
_cell.angle_gamma   90.00
#
_symmetry.space_group_name_H-M   'P 1'
#
loop_
_entity.id
_entity.type
_entity.pdbx_description
1 polymer ?
#
loop_
_entity_poly.entity_id
_entity_poly.type
_entity_poly.pdbx_seq_one_letter_code
_entity_poly.pdbx_strand_id
1 'polypeptide(L)'
;MWKAKLEGKLAAKAWPDAPSLHRPAFVGRVLGIDPSLRGTGLALIEFTSGRPPVLLRCLTVKIAAKLSMAHCLAEIHRAVAAFVADFQPDHVALEQTIYVQNFQTAQILGAARGAAIAAAALSPRAIFEYAPLRVKLAVVGQGRASKEQVARTVMGLLGHGSTLALDESDAAAVALCHAFTWRGR
;
A
#
# COMPACT_ATOMS: atom_id res chain seq x y z
N MET A 1 -14.97 -27.03 44.51
CA MET A 1 -15.55 -27.57 43.25
C MET A 1 -15.77 -26.48 42.17
N TRP A 2 -14.89 -25.49 42.04
CA TRP A 2 -15.02 -24.35 41.08
C TRP A 2 -13.79 -24.12 40.19
N LYS A 3 -12.71 -24.93 40.29
CA LYS A 3 -11.49 -24.82 39.51
C LYS A 3 -11.42 -25.66 38.20
N ALA A 4 -12.37 -26.55 37.98
CA ALA A 4 -12.31 -27.53 36.88
C ALA A 4 -13.11 -27.12 35.61
N LYS A 5 -13.62 -25.88 35.51
CA LYS A 5 -14.48 -25.44 34.41
C LYS A 5 -13.87 -24.36 33.52
N LEU A 6 -12.61 -23.94 33.73
CA LEU A 6 -11.95 -22.87 33.00
C LEU A 6 -10.88 -23.35 32.01
N GLU A 7 -10.54 -24.63 31.97
CA GLU A 7 -9.50 -25.18 31.11
C GLU A 7 -10.00 -25.79 29.79
N GLY A 8 -11.29 -25.72 29.51
CA GLY A 8 -11.90 -26.44 28.38
C GLY A 8 -12.44 -25.63 27.21
N LYS A 9 -12.27 -24.29 27.11
CA LYS A 9 -12.92 -23.49 26.06
C LYS A 9 -12.12 -22.27 25.55
N LEU A 10 -10.85 -22.40 25.36
CA LEU A 10 -10.07 -21.45 24.58
C LEU A 10 -9.14 -22.18 23.60
N ALA A 11 -9.67 -23.19 22.93
CA ALA A 11 -9.13 -23.52 21.61
C ALA A 11 -9.49 -22.35 20.71
N ALA A 12 -8.56 -21.44 20.51
CA ALA A 12 -8.68 -20.40 19.51
C ALA A 12 -9.05 -21.11 18.20
N LYS A 13 -10.27 -20.86 17.72
CA LYS A 13 -10.75 -21.34 16.45
C LYS A 13 -9.78 -20.76 15.42
N ALA A 14 -8.79 -21.53 15.02
CA ALA A 14 -7.88 -21.14 13.97
C ALA A 14 -8.76 -20.81 12.75
N TRP A 15 -8.70 -19.58 12.30
CA TRP A 15 -9.33 -19.18 11.05
C TRP A 15 -8.61 -19.97 9.96
N PRO A 16 -9.31 -20.85 9.18
CA PRO A 16 -8.65 -21.75 8.23
C PRO A 16 -7.94 -21.02 7.10
N ASP A 17 -8.09 -19.70 6.98
CA ASP A 17 -7.58 -18.88 5.88
C ASP A 17 -6.85 -17.60 6.36
N ALA A 18 -6.24 -17.58 7.53
CA ALA A 18 -5.28 -16.55 7.83
C ALA A 18 -4.12 -16.72 6.81
N PRO A 19 -3.98 -15.83 5.81
CA PRO A 19 -2.83 -15.91 4.91
C PRO A 19 -1.59 -15.88 5.79
N SER A 20 -0.67 -16.82 5.58
CA SER A 20 0.61 -16.79 6.26
C SER A 20 1.23 -15.42 5.94
N LEU A 21 1.24 -14.52 6.93
CA LEU A 21 1.60 -13.08 6.81
C LEU A 21 3.01 -12.82 6.25
N HIS A 22 3.73 -13.88 5.81
CA HIS A 22 5.14 -13.78 5.46
C HIS A 22 5.50 -14.43 4.11
N ARG A 23 4.54 -14.93 3.34
CA ARG A 23 4.84 -15.48 2.01
C ARG A 23 4.07 -14.70 0.94
N PRO A 24 4.76 -13.93 0.10
CA PRO A 24 4.11 -13.26 -1.02
C PRO A 24 3.52 -14.32 -1.97
N ALA A 25 2.25 -14.14 -2.35
CA ALA A 25 1.61 -14.94 -3.38
C ALA A 25 2.02 -14.47 -4.79
N PHE A 26 2.53 -13.25 -4.87
CA PHE A 26 3.02 -12.62 -6.10
C PHE A 26 4.55 -12.65 -6.14
N VAL A 27 5.11 -12.90 -7.32
CA VAL A 27 6.54 -12.80 -7.63
C VAL A 27 6.73 -11.76 -8.73
N GLY A 28 7.65 -10.82 -8.54
CA GLY A 28 7.89 -9.71 -9.45
C GLY A 28 7.98 -8.37 -8.71
N ARG A 29 7.86 -7.27 -9.44
CA ARG A 29 7.94 -5.90 -8.90
C ARG A 29 6.56 -5.27 -8.81
N VAL A 30 6.23 -4.74 -7.65
CA VAL A 30 4.98 -4.00 -7.42
C VAL A 30 5.31 -2.56 -7.09
N LEU A 31 4.72 -1.63 -7.83
CA LEU A 31 4.68 -0.23 -7.47
C LEU A 31 3.44 0.03 -6.61
N GLY A 32 3.64 0.33 -5.33
CA GLY A 32 2.59 0.85 -4.46
C GLY A 32 2.48 2.36 -4.59
N ILE A 33 1.26 2.88 -4.62
CA ILE A 33 0.96 4.31 -4.68
C ILE A 33 -0.06 4.66 -3.61
N ASP A 34 0.26 5.65 -2.77
CA ASP A 34 -0.67 6.33 -1.86
C ASP A 34 -0.95 7.73 -2.40
N PRO A 35 -2.07 7.93 -3.14
CA PRO A 35 -2.33 9.19 -3.84
C PRO A 35 -2.80 10.29 -2.87
N SER A 36 -2.08 11.39 -2.82
CA SER A 36 -2.44 12.59 -2.07
C SER A 36 -2.06 13.85 -2.85
N LEU A 37 -2.82 14.94 -2.74
CA LEU A 37 -2.57 16.14 -3.53
C LEU A 37 -1.21 16.79 -3.24
N ARG A 38 -0.69 16.66 -2.02
CA ARG A 38 0.51 17.36 -1.57
C ARG A 38 1.67 16.45 -1.17
N GLY A 39 1.40 15.15 -1.05
CA GLY A 39 2.39 14.18 -0.59
C GLY A 39 2.10 12.78 -1.14
N THR A 40 2.02 12.62 -2.48
CA THR A 40 1.82 11.28 -3.06
C THR A 40 3.03 10.40 -2.76
N GLY A 41 2.80 9.29 -2.06
CA GLY A 41 3.80 8.26 -1.79
C GLY A 41 3.93 7.27 -2.94
N LEU A 42 5.17 6.89 -3.25
CA LEU A 42 5.53 5.86 -4.22
C LEU A 42 6.51 4.89 -3.57
N ALA A 43 6.30 3.58 -3.72
CA ALA A 43 7.23 2.57 -3.24
C ALA A 43 7.29 1.38 -4.20
N LEU A 44 8.47 1.06 -4.70
CA LEU A 44 8.72 -0.10 -5.54
C LEU A 44 9.32 -1.22 -4.72
N ILE A 45 8.65 -2.35 -4.66
CA ILE A 45 9.07 -3.52 -3.91
C ILE A 45 9.21 -4.72 -4.84
N GLU A 46 10.32 -5.43 -4.72
CA GLU A 46 10.56 -6.70 -5.39
C GLU A 46 10.20 -7.86 -4.49
N PHE A 47 9.47 -8.82 -5.03
CA PHE A 47 9.04 -10.04 -4.38
C PHE A 47 9.65 -11.24 -5.10
N THR A 48 10.44 -12.02 -4.38
CA THR A 48 11.07 -13.25 -4.87
C THR A 48 10.61 -14.44 -4.04
N SER A 49 10.32 -15.56 -4.68
CA SER A 49 9.86 -16.75 -3.98
C SER A 49 10.87 -17.18 -2.90
N GLY A 50 10.37 -17.43 -1.68
CA GLY A 50 11.18 -17.89 -0.56
C GLY A 50 12.14 -16.86 0.05
N ARG A 51 12.07 -15.59 -0.37
CA ARG A 51 12.90 -14.50 0.16
C ARG A 51 12.04 -13.39 0.77
N PRO A 52 12.56 -12.63 1.73
CA PRO A 52 11.90 -11.40 2.20
C PRO A 52 11.72 -10.40 1.05
N PRO A 53 10.66 -9.57 1.09
CA PRO A 53 10.47 -8.51 0.11
C PRO A 53 11.58 -7.46 0.22
N VAL A 54 11.99 -6.90 -0.92
CA VAL A 54 13.07 -5.91 -0.98
C VAL A 54 12.53 -4.59 -1.50
N LEU A 55 12.66 -3.51 -0.72
CA LEU A 55 12.37 -2.15 -1.16
C LEU A 55 13.46 -1.69 -2.12
N LEU A 56 13.12 -1.54 -3.40
CA LEU A 56 14.08 -1.08 -4.42
C LEU A 56 14.16 0.44 -4.46
N ARG A 57 13.03 1.13 -4.32
CA ARG A 57 12.94 2.59 -4.39
C ARG A 57 11.70 3.09 -3.66
N CYS A 58 11.80 4.25 -3.01
CA CYS A 58 10.65 5.00 -2.52
C CYS A 58 10.83 6.50 -2.78
N LEU A 59 9.71 7.21 -2.82
CA LEU A 59 9.66 8.65 -3.07
C LEU A 59 8.36 9.23 -2.52
N THR A 60 8.43 10.36 -1.83
CA THR A 60 7.27 11.24 -1.61
C THR A 60 7.31 12.40 -2.60
N VAL A 61 6.31 12.50 -3.47
CA VAL A 61 6.11 13.62 -4.39
C VAL A 61 5.61 14.82 -3.59
N LYS A 62 6.53 15.59 -3.01
CA LYS A 62 6.21 16.79 -2.21
C LYS A 62 5.90 17.96 -3.11
N ILE A 63 4.69 18.49 -3.01
CA ILE A 63 4.19 19.58 -3.84
C ILE A 63 3.94 20.82 -2.98
N ALA A 64 4.51 21.95 -3.40
CA ALA A 64 4.43 23.21 -2.65
C ALA A 64 2.97 23.69 -2.50
N ALA A 65 2.63 24.19 -1.31
CA ALA A 65 1.27 24.61 -0.96
C ALA A 65 0.70 25.71 -1.89
N LYS A 66 1.57 26.55 -2.44
CA LYS A 66 1.18 27.67 -3.35
C LYS A 66 0.74 27.24 -4.75
N LEU A 67 1.01 26.01 -5.15
CA LEU A 67 0.63 25.54 -6.48
C LEU A 67 -0.87 25.29 -6.59
N SER A 68 -1.44 25.63 -7.74
CA SER A 68 -2.84 25.35 -8.02
C SER A 68 -3.10 23.85 -8.09
N MET A 69 -4.35 23.43 -7.94
CA MET A 69 -4.76 22.02 -8.06
C MET A 69 -4.30 21.41 -9.39
N ALA A 70 -4.49 22.11 -10.50
CA ALA A 70 -4.10 21.63 -11.82
C ALA A 70 -2.59 21.34 -11.91
N HIS A 71 -1.75 22.22 -11.36
CA HIS A 71 -0.32 21.98 -11.29
C HIS A 71 0.04 20.80 -10.38
N CYS A 72 -0.65 20.64 -9.25
CA CYS A 72 -0.44 19.48 -8.39
C CYS A 72 -0.73 18.17 -9.11
N LEU A 73 -1.86 18.09 -9.82
CA LEU A 73 -2.24 16.91 -10.59
C LEU A 73 -1.22 16.60 -11.69
N ALA A 74 -0.71 17.64 -12.37
CA ALA A 74 0.33 17.48 -13.37
C ALA A 74 1.66 16.95 -12.76
N GLU A 75 2.04 17.42 -11.57
CA GLU A 75 3.24 16.90 -10.88
C GLU A 75 3.07 15.44 -10.46
N ILE A 76 1.90 15.07 -9.91
CA ILE A 76 1.58 13.68 -9.57
C ILE A 76 1.67 12.80 -10.81
N HIS A 77 0.99 13.19 -11.87
CA HIS A 77 0.99 12.45 -13.14
C HIS A 77 2.42 12.26 -13.67
N ARG A 78 3.21 13.34 -13.72
CA ARG A 78 4.58 13.33 -14.24
C ARG A 78 5.48 12.40 -13.40
N ALA A 79 5.41 12.49 -12.07
CA ALA A 79 6.21 11.68 -11.18
C ALA A 79 5.85 10.18 -11.29
N VAL A 80 4.56 9.84 -11.33
CA VAL A 80 4.12 8.44 -11.49
C VAL A 80 4.52 7.90 -12.86
N ALA A 81 4.31 8.67 -13.95
CA ALA A 81 4.67 8.24 -15.30
C ALA A 81 6.19 7.99 -15.41
N ALA A 82 7.02 8.91 -14.90
CA ALA A 82 8.47 8.74 -14.87
C ALA A 82 8.87 7.51 -14.06
N PHE A 83 8.29 7.31 -12.88
CA PHE A 83 8.60 6.18 -12.02
C PHE A 83 8.24 4.82 -12.68
N VAL A 84 7.09 4.76 -13.36
CA VAL A 84 6.69 3.56 -14.13
C VAL A 84 7.62 3.32 -15.32
N ALA A 85 8.01 4.38 -16.04
CA ALA A 85 8.92 4.28 -17.18
C ALA A 85 10.33 3.81 -16.76
N ASP A 86 10.87 4.38 -15.68
CA ASP A 86 12.24 4.11 -15.24
C ASP A 86 12.38 2.72 -14.61
N PHE A 87 11.40 2.28 -13.83
CA PHE A 87 11.50 1.06 -13.03
C PHE A 87 10.71 -0.13 -13.54
N GLN A 88 9.82 0.07 -14.50
CA GLN A 88 9.08 -1.00 -15.18
C GLN A 88 8.46 -2.02 -14.21
N PRO A 89 7.56 -1.63 -13.27
CA PRO A 89 6.91 -2.56 -12.35
C PRO A 89 6.06 -3.56 -13.15
N ASP A 90 5.91 -4.78 -12.64
CA ASP A 90 5.01 -5.78 -13.23
C ASP A 90 3.55 -5.43 -12.94
N HIS A 91 3.27 -5.00 -11.70
CA HIS A 91 1.95 -4.54 -11.28
C HIS A 91 2.02 -3.19 -10.59
N VAL A 92 0.92 -2.44 -10.67
CA VAL A 92 0.70 -1.20 -9.92
C VAL A 92 -0.46 -1.41 -8.94
N ALA A 93 -0.25 -1.03 -7.70
CA ALA A 93 -1.24 -1.14 -6.64
C ALA A 93 -1.50 0.23 -6.00
N LEU A 94 -2.77 0.64 -5.88
CA LEU A 94 -3.17 1.92 -5.27
C LEU A 94 -4.09 1.70 -4.09
N GLU A 95 -4.05 2.64 -3.13
CA GLU A 95 -5.06 2.71 -2.10
C GLU A 95 -6.36 3.33 -2.65
N GLN A 96 -7.49 2.70 -2.32
CA GLN A 96 -8.81 3.23 -2.67
C GLN A 96 -9.17 4.39 -1.74
N THR A 97 -9.72 5.46 -2.30
CA THR A 97 -10.44 6.45 -1.52
C THR A 97 -11.81 5.88 -1.15
N ILE A 98 -12.00 5.55 0.12
CA ILE A 98 -13.32 5.18 0.65
C ILE A 98 -14.03 6.40 1.21
N TYR A 99 -15.21 6.18 1.78
CA TYR A 99 -16.09 7.21 2.30
C TYR A 99 -15.36 8.38 3.00
N VAL A 100 -15.50 9.57 2.47
CA VAL A 100 -15.00 10.83 3.02
C VAL A 100 -16.21 11.72 3.33
N GLN A 101 -16.35 12.13 4.60
CA GLN A 101 -17.49 12.94 5.04
C GLN A 101 -17.57 14.33 4.36
N ASN A 102 -16.42 14.89 3.98
CA ASN A 102 -16.34 16.19 3.35
C ASN A 102 -16.22 16.03 1.82
N PHE A 103 -17.19 16.59 1.09
CA PHE A 103 -17.26 16.52 -0.36
C PHE A 103 -16.04 17.16 -1.06
N GLN A 104 -15.55 18.29 -0.57
CA GLN A 104 -14.34 18.92 -1.13
C GLN A 104 -13.11 18.01 -0.97
N THR A 105 -12.95 17.42 0.20
CA THR A 105 -11.85 16.46 0.44
C THR A 105 -11.98 15.26 -0.47
N ALA A 106 -13.20 14.72 -0.67
CA ALA A 106 -13.43 13.60 -1.59
C ALA A 106 -13.04 13.95 -3.03
N GLN A 107 -13.41 15.16 -3.50
CA GLN A 107 -13.04 15.62 -4.84
C GLN A 107 -11.51 15.74 -5.01
N ILE A 108 -10.83 16.33 -4.03
CA ILE A 108 -9.37 16.51 -4.05
C ILE A 108 -8.63 15.16 -4.09
N LEU A 109 -9.02 14.24 -3.21
CA LEU A 109 -8.44 12.89 -3.16
C LEU A 109 -8.75 12.10 -4.44
N GLY A 110 -9.99 12.19 -4.93
CA GLY A 110 -10.40 11.57 -6.19
C GLY A 110 -9.61 12.07 -7.38
N ALA A 111 -9.37 13.39 -7.46
CA ALA A 111 -8.56 13.99 -8.52
C ALA A 111 -7.09 13.56 -8.47
N ALA A 112 -6.47 13.59 -7.29
CA ALA A 112 -5.08 13.13 -7.11
C ALA A 112 -4.94 11.65 -7.49
N ARG A 113 -5.88 10.80 -7.04
CA ARG A 113 -5.93 9.39 -7.42
C ARG A 113 -6.13 9.21 -8.93
N GLY A 114 -7.05 9.97 -9.53
CA GLY A 114 -7.27 9.95 -10.99
C GLY A 114 -6.01 10.29 -11.78
N ALA A 115 -5.25 11.30 -11.35
CA ALA A 115 -3.97 11.66 -11.98
C ALA A 115 -2.94 10.53 -11.89
N ALA A 116 -2.84 9.86 -10.73
CA ALA A 116 -1.93 8.73 -10.54
C ALA A 116 -2.33 7.52 -11.40
N ILE A 117 -3.63 7.18 -11.47
CA ILE A 117 -4.15 6.08 -12.30
C ILE A 117 -3.92 6.38 -13.78
N ALA A 118 -4.24 7.59 -14.24
CA ALA A 118 -4.04 7.99 -15.64
C ALA A 118 -2.58 7.88 -16.05
N ALA A 119 -1.66 8.29 -15.18
CA ALA A 119 -0.22 8.16 -15.42
C ALA A 119 0.23 6.69 -15.48
N ALA A 120 -0.21 5.85 -14.55
CA ALA A 120 0.12 4.42 -14.54
C ALA A 120 -0.44 3.69 -15.77
N ALA A 121 -1.64 4.07 -16.22
CA ALA A 121 -2.32 3.47 -17.37
C ALA A 121 -1.68 3.79 -18.74
N LEU A 122 -0.72 4.72 -18.80
CA LEU A 122 0.10 4.92 -20.02
C LEU A 122 0.98 3.71 -20.33
N SER A 123 1.21 2.84 -19.37
CA SER A 123 1.92 1.58 -19.52
C SER A 123 0.91 0.40 -19.52
N PRO A 124 1.17 -0.70 -20.26
CA PRO A 124 0.27 -1.86 -20.29
C PRO A 124 0.34 -2.71 -19.00
N ARG A 125 0.55 -2.08 -17.86
CA ARG A 125 0.66 -2.76 -16.57
C ARG A 125 -0.71 -2.91 -15.91
N ALA A 126 -0.93 -4.05 -15.24
CA ALA A 126 -2.17 -4.25 -14.50
C ALA A 126 -2.20 -3.35 -13.26
N ILE A 127 -3.33 -2.66 -13.07
CA ILE A 127 -3.56 -1.74 -11.95
C ILE A 127 -4.58 -2.37 -11.01
N PHE A 128 -4.26 -2.41 -9.73
CA PHE A 128 -5.08 -2.99 -8.67
C PHE A 128 -5.34 -1.96 -7.58
N GLU A 129 -6.51 -2.03 -6.97
CA GLU A 129 -6.94 -1.10 -5.94
C GLU A 129 -7.32 -1.83 -4.66
N TYR A 130 -6.91 -1.28 -3.53
CA TYR A 130 -7.09 -1.88 -2.22
C TYR A 130 -7.72 -0.91 -1.22
N ALA A 131 -8.79 -1.35 -0.57
CA ALA A 131 -9.38 -0.57 0.53
C ALA A 131 -8.40 -0.49 1.72
N PRO A 132 -8.33 0.65 2.45
CA PRO A 132 -7.46 0.83 3.60
C PRO A 132 -7.58 -0.28 4.66
N LEU A 133 -8.79 -0.75 4.90
CA LEU A 133 -9.04 -1.86 5.82
C LEU A 133 -8.34 -3.15 5.35
N ARG A 134 -8.37 -3.42 4.04
CA ARG A 134 -7.72 -4.60 3.46
C ARG A 134 -6.20 -4.50 3.55
N VAL A 135 -5.65 -3.30 3.33
CA VAL A 135 -4.21 -3.03 3.50
C VAL A 135 -3.78 -3.34 4.94
N LYS A 136 -4.48 -2.80 5.93
CA LYS A 136 -4.19 -3.05 7.34
C LYS A 136 -4.29 -4.52 7.72
N LEU A 137 -5.33 -5.22 7.28
CA LEU A 137 -5.50 -6.65 7.53
C LEU A 137 -4.38 -7.49 6.90
N ALA A 138 -3.98 -7.17 5.65
CA ALA A 138 -2.95 -7.91 4.95
C ALA A 138 -1.56 -7.70 5.56
N VAL A 139 -1.23 -6.47 5.99
CA VAL A 139 0.11 -6.11 6.48
C VAL A 139 0.27 -6.39 7.97
N VAL A 140 -0.71 -6.01 8.80
CA VAL A 140 -0.63 -6.08 10.27
C VAL A 140 -1.45 -7.24 10.85
N GLY A 141 -2.40 -7.77 10.09
CA GLY A 141 -3.37 -8.75 10.58
C GLY A 141 -4.53 -8.15 11.39
N GLN A 142 -4.59 -6.81 11.51
CA GLN A 142 -5.59 -6.11 12.32
C GLN A 142 -6.13 -4.89 11.56
N GLY A 143 -7.45 -4.90 11.25
CA GLY A 143 -8.07 -3.80 10.50
C GLY A 143 -8.13 -2.46 11.26
N ARG A 144 -8.01 -2.47 12.60
CA ARG A 144 -7.97 -1.27 13.45
C ARG A 144 -6.55 -0.80 13.78
N ALA A 145 -5.54 -1.33 13.09
CA ALA A 145 -4.16 -0.91 13.29
C ALA A 145 -3.99 0.60 13.07
N SER A 146 -3.20 1.26 13.92
CA SER A 146 -2.82 2.66 13.74
C SER A 146 -1.83 2.81 12.59
N LYS A 147 -1.63 4.04 12.09
CA LYS A 147 -0.63 4.31 11.05
C LYS A 147 0.79 3.94 11.51
N GLU A 148 1.10 4.21 12.77
CA GLU A 148 2.40 3.87 13.36
C GLU A 148 2.62 2.35 13.47
N GLN A 149 1.56 1.59 13.72
CA GLN A 149 1.63 0.13 13.71
C GLN A 149 1.89 -0.41 12.29
N VAL A 150 1.19 0.14 11.29
CA VAL A 150 1.42 -0.20 9.88
C VAL A 150 2.87 0.12 9.50
N ALA A 151 3.35 1.33 9.77
CA ALA A 151 4.70 1.76 9.45
C ALA A 151 5.76 0.87 10.09
N ARG A 152 5.63 0.53 11.38
CA ARG A 152 6.56 -0.40 12.06
C ARG A 152 6.57 -1.79 11.43
N THR A 153 5.39 -2.31 11.06
CA THR A 153 5.29 -3.62 10.42
C THR A 153 5.92 -3.62 9.03
N VAL A 154 5.65 -2.57 8.24
CA VAL A 154 6.29 -2.37 6.92
C VAL A 154 7.81 -2.37 7.05
N MET A 155 8.36 -1.59 7.99
CA MET A 155 9.80 -1.53 8.25
C MET A 155 10.38 -2.90 8.62
N GLY A 156 9.67 -3.65 9.49
CA GLY A 156 10.08 -4.99 9.89
C GLY A 156 10.07 -5.99 8.73
N LEU A 157 9.04 -5.94 7.88
CA LEU A 157 8.91 -6.82 6.72
C LEU A 157 9.96 -6.56 5.64
N LEU A 158 10.31 -5.29 5.43
CA LEU A 158 11.29 -4.87 4.43
C LEU A 158 12.74 -4.98 4.92
N GLY A 159 12.97 -5.19 6.22
CA GLY A 159 14.31 -5.20 6.81
C GLY A 159 15.06 -3.89 6.56
N HIS A 160 14.35 -2.77 6.35
CA HIS A 160 14.93 -1.50 5.96
C HIS A 160 15.53 -0.78 7.16
N GLY A 161 16.83 -0.50 7.10
CA GLY A 161 17.58 0.09 8.22
C GLY A 161 17.34 1.58 8.47
N SER A 162 16.63 2.29 7.56
CA SER A 162 16.29 3.70 7.70
C SER A 162 14.78 3.90 7.78
N THR A 163 14.35 4.97 8.49
CA THR A 163 12.94 5.32 8.63
C THR A 163 12.38 5.83 7.29
N LEU A 164 11.31 5.20 6.80
CA LEU A 164 10.54 5.70 5.66
C LEU A 164 9.70 6.90 6.08
N ALA A 165 9.49 7.84 5.15
CA ALA A 165 8.45 8.85 5.32
C ALA A 165 7.07 8.18 5.41
N LEU A 166 6.09 8.84 6.07
CA LEU A 166 4.75 8.24 6.25
C LEU A 166 4.10 7.88 4.91
N ASP A 167 4.14 8.79 3.94
CA ASP A 167 3.55 8.56 2.61
C ASP A 167 4.24 7.40 1.86
N GLU A 168 5.56 7.26 2.01
CA GLU A 168 6.33 6.14 1.45
C GLU A 168 5.98 4.82 2.12
N SER A 169 5.78 4.85 3.44
CA SER A 169 5.36 3.68 4.22
C SER A 169 3.94 3.23 3.85
N ASP A 170 3.01 4.18 3.67
CA ASP A 170 1.64 3.88 3.25
C ASP A 170 1.65 3.29 1.82
N ALA A 171 2.43 3.83 0.89
CA ALA A 171 2.62 3.27 -0.44
C ALA A 171 3.25 1.85 -0.40
N ALA A 172 4.24 1.64 0.45
CA ALA A 172 4.85 0.31 0.64
C ALA A 172 3.85 -0.70 1.21
N ALA A 173 2.98 -0.27 2.15
CA ALA A 173 1.92 -1.13 2.69
C ALA A 173 0.95 -1.60 1.61
N VAL A 174 0.61 -0.74 0.65
CA VAL A 174 -0.26 -1.10 -0.49
C VAL A 174 0.41 -2.14 -1.39
N ALA A 175 1.70 -1.98 -1.70
CA ALA A 175 2.45 -2.97 -2.48
C ALA A 175 2.54 -4.33 -1.78
N LEU A 176 2.80 -4.33 -0.45
CA LEU A 176 2.81 -5.54 0.37
C LEU A 176 1.42 -6.20 0.40
N CYS A 177 0.36 -5.41 0.58
CA CYS A 177 -1.01 -5.92 0.54
C CYS A 177 -1.30 -6.63 -0.79
N HIS A 178 -0.90 -6.03 -1.92
CA HIS A 178 -1.04 -6.65 -3.22
C HIS A 178 -0.34 -8.01 -3.26
N ALA A 179 0.94 -8.06 -2.95
CA ALA A 179 1.74 -9.28 -3.06
C ALA A 179 1.25 -10.41 -2.14
N PHE A 180 0.75 -10.09 -0.94
CA PHE A 180 0.25 -11.08 0.01
C PHE A 180 -1.16 -11.59 -0.32
N THR A 181 -1.98 -10.78 -0.99
CA THR A 181 -3.39 -11.12 -1.25
C THR A 181 -3.71 -11.40 -2.70
N TRP A 182 -2.75 -11.20 -3.61
CA TRP A 182 -2.93 -11.47 -5.03
C TRP A 182 -3.21 -12.97 -5.25
N ARG A 183 -4.19 -13.22 -6.10
CA ARG A 183 -4.50 -14.58 -6.59
C ARG A 183 -4.37 -14.50 -8.10
N GLY A 184 -3.41 -15.18 -8.68
CA GLY A 184 -3.23 -15.26 -10.13
C GLY A 184 -4.56 -15.47 -10.85
N ARG A 185 -4.74 -14.80 -12.00
CA ARG A 185 -5.83 -15.08 -12.92
C ARG A 185 -5.33 -16.04 -13.97
#